data_53ed38bddc9fbc79775de712f50a3804
#
_entry.id   53ed38bddc9fbc79775de712f50a3804
#
_cell.length_a   1.000
_cell.length_b   1.000
_cell.length_c   1.000
_cell.angle_alpha   90.00
_cell.angle_beta   90.00
_cell.angle_gamma   90.00
#
_symmetry.space_group_name_H-M   'P 1'
#
loop_
_entity.id
_entity.type
_entity.pdbx_description
1 polymer ?
#
loop_
_entity_poly.entity_id
_entity_poly.type
_entity_poly.pdbx_seq_one_letter_code
_entity_poly.pdbx_strand_id
1 'polypeptide(L)'
;RVYDNIRKSIQFLLSSNLAEVLTILVATLLGFTILEPVHLLWINLITDCFPALALGMERGEPEIMRRRPRDPKDGIFAGGMGFDVAWQGLMVTAVTLLAYFSGLLLTCPVQMDWAALVHITDPLAHKTGMTMAFFTLSMAEIFHSFNMRSRRASLFSMGQNGYLWGAMVLSLVLSTVVLYVPALAAAFDFVPLSGTAYGASMALALAVIPVVELVKAVQRAVHR
;
A
#
# COMPACT_ATOMS: atom_id res chain seq x y z
N ARG A 1 -21.92 7.41 10.99
CA ARG A 1 -21.10 7.98 9.94
C ARG A 1 -19.67 8.29 10.46
N VAL A 2 -19.52 9.22 11.43
CA VAL A 2 -18.19 9.62 11.94
C VAL A 2 -17.39 8.41 12.42
N TYR A 3 -18.00 7.57 13.25
CA TYR A 3 -17.38 6.36 13.75
C TYR A 3 -16.96 5.38 12.63
N ASP A 4 -17.79 5.19 11.60
CA ASP A 4 -17.46 4.31 10.49
C ASP A 4 -16.28 4.85 9.68
N ASN A 5 -16.22 6.16 9.47
CA ASN A 5 -15.10 6.80 8.79
C ASN A 5 -13.80 6.69 9.62
N ILE A 6 -13.89 6.89 10.94
CA ILE A 6 -12.74 6.67 11.85
C ILE A 6 -12.26 5.21 11.73
N ARG A 7 -13.16 4.23 11.72
CA ARG A 7 -12.78 2.82 11.54
C ARG A 7 -12.10 2.55 10.20
N LYS A 8 -12.56 3.17 9.11
CA LYS A 8 -11.95 3.05 7.78
C LYS A 8 -10.52 3.60 7.78
N SER A 9 -10.33 4.79 8.36
CA SER A 9 -8.99 5.40 8.50
C SER A 9 -8.07 4.55 9.38
N ILE A 10 -8.57 4.05 10.52
CA ILE A 10 -7.77 3.18 11.40
C ILE A 10 -7.41 1.87 10.71
N GLN A 11 -8.35 1.22 10.03
CA GLN A 11 -8.07 -0.01 9.28
C GLN A 11 -7.02 0.21 8.20
N PHE A 12 -7.12 1.32 7.46
CA PHE A 12 -6.15 1.73 6.47
C PHE A 12 -4.75 1.88 7.10
N LEU A 13 -4.61 2.75 8.10
CA LEU A 13 -3.34 3.02 8.77
C LEU A 13 -2.72 1.76 9.41
N LEU A 14 -3.53 0.91 10.04
CA LEU A 14 -3.03 -0.32 10.65
C LEU A 14 -2.55 -1.33 9.60
N SER A 15 -3.24 -1.45 8.46
CA SER A 15 -2.79 -2.35 7.39
C SER A 15 -1.53 -1.85 6.68
N SER A 16 -1.39 -0.53 6.48
CA SER A 16 -0.18 0.11 5.95
C SER A 16 1.01 -0.09 6.90
N ASN A 17 0.88 0.29 8.15
CA ASN A 17 1.95 0.11 9.14
C ASN A 17 2.34 -1.37 9.32
N LEU A 18 1.38 -2.29 9.27
CA LEU A 18 1.67 -3.72 9.31
C LEU A 18 2.46 -4.16 8.08
N ALA A 19 2.13 -3.65 6.89
CA ALA A 19 2.86 -3.94 5.67
C ALA A 19 4.30 -3.43 5.74
N GLU A 20 4.52 -2.21 6.23
CA GLU A 20 5.85 -1.65 6.45
C GLU A 20 6.69 -2.53 7.39
N VAL A 21 6.13 -2.86 8.56
CA VAL A 21 6.81 -3.68 9.57
C VAL A 21 7.14 -5.07 9.02
N LEU A 22 6.19 -5.73 8.37
CA LEU A 22 6.41 -7.06 7.80
C LEU A 22 7.42 -7.03 6.65
N THR A 23 7.38 -6.00 5.80
CA THR A 23 8.35 -5.81 4.70
C THR A 23 9.77 -5.71 5.24
N ILE A 24 9.98 -4.87 6.26
CA ILE A 24 11.28 -4.71 6.90
C ILE A 24 11.70 -5.98 7.64
N LEU A 25 10.79 -6.62 8.35
CA LEU A 25 11.07 -7.86 9.07
C LEU A 25 11.55 -8.95 8.10
N VAL A 26 10.84 -9.17 6.99
CA VAL A 26 11.21 -10.19 5.99
C VAL A 26 12.57 -9.84 5.37
N ALA A 27 12.81 -8.60 4.97
CA ALA A 27 14.07 -8.16 4.41
C ALA A 27 15.23 -8.36 5.39
N THR A 28 15.04 -8.00 6.66
CA THR A 28 16.03 -8.17 7.72
C THR A 28 16.35 -9.64 7.95
N LEU A 29 15.35 -10.52 7.98
CA LEU A 29 15.57 -11.97 8.12
C LEU A 29 16.29 -12.57 6.92
N LEU A 30 16.09 -12.01 5.72
CA LEU A 30 16.81 -12.40 4.51
C LEU A 30 18.20 -11.72 4.38
N GLY A 31 18.56 -10.78 5.26
CA GLY A 31 19.88 -10.18 5.35
C GLY A 31 20.11 -8.96 4.45
N PHE A 32 19.07 -8.27 4.00
CA PHE A 32 19.19 -7.04 3.22
C PHE A 32 18.31 -5.90 3.75
N THR A 33 18.63 -4.67 3.36
CA THR A 33 17.83 -3.47 3.68
C THR A 33 16.92 -3.17 2.50
N ILE A 34 15.61 -3.16 2.70
CA ILE A 34 14.63 -2.87 1.63
C ILE A 34 14.14 -1.43 1.66
N LEU A 35 14.09 -0.83 2.83
CA LEU A 35 13.66 0.55 3.07
C LEU A 35 14.52 1.18 4.16
N GLU A 36 14.91 2.43 3.93
CA GLU A 36 15.59 3.25 4.92
C GLU A 36 14.57 3.98 5.82
N PRO A 37 14.96 4.40 7.04
CA PRO A 37 14.06 5.12 7.95
C PRO A 37 13.44 6.38 7.33
N VAL A 38 14.16 7.08 6.45
CA VAL A 38 13.67 8.27 5.75
C VAL A 38 12.53 7.92 4.78
N HIS A 39 12.55 6.72 4.19
CA HIS A 39 11.47 6.23 3.31
C HIS A 39 10.19 6.02 4.10
N LEU A 40 10.26 5.38 5.27
CA LEU A 40 9.12 5.17 6.15
C LEU A 40 8.53 6.49 6.65
N LEU A 41 9.39 7.43 7.01
CA LEU A 41 8.94 8.76 7.42
C LEU A 41 8.16 9.46 6.29
N TRP A 42 8.63 9.36 5.05
CA TRP A 42 7.94 9.88 3.89
C TRP A 42 6.59 9.21 3.67
N ILE A 43 6.56 7.87 3.69
CA ILE A 43 5.35 7.08 3.50
C ILE A 43 4.30 7.48 4.54
N ASN A 44 4.64 7.42 5.81
CA ASN A 44 3.72 7.74 6.90
C ASN A 44 3.20 9.19 6.85
N LEU A 45 4.04 10.15 6.42
CA LEU A 45 3.66 11.56 6.38
C LEU A 45 2.86 11.91 5.12
N ILE A 46 3.24 11.39 3.96
CA ILE A 46 2.68 11.80 2.67
C ILE A 46 1.64 10.79 2.17
N THR A 47 2.00 9.50 2.09
CA THR A 47 1.12 8.51 1.45
C THR A 47 0.05 7.95 2.38
N ASP A 48 0.25 8.03 3.69
CA ASP A 48 -0.74 7.58 4.68
C ASP A 48 -1.63 8.69 5.21
N CYS A 49 -1.07 9.84 5.57
CA CYS A 49 -1.85 10.91 6.20
C CYS A 49 -2.94 11.46 5.29
N PHE A 50 -2.64 11.76 4.01
CA PHE A 50 -3.63 12.37 3.12
C PHE A 50 -4.79 11.42 2.81
N PRO A 51 -4.58 10.15 2.46
CA PRO A 51 -5.69 9.21 2.28
C PRO A 51 -6.47 8.95 3.56
N ALA A 52 -5.81 8.86 4.73
CA ALA A 52 -6.50 8.66 6.00
C ALA A 52 -7.45 9.82 6.32
N LEU A 53 -7.02 11.07 6.09
CA LEU A 53 -7.87 12.26 6.22
C LEU A 53 -9.03 12.24 5.22
N ALA A 54 -8.77 11.87 3.97
CA ALA A 54 -9.80 11.77 2.94
C ALA A 54 -10.85 10.71 3.25
N LEU A 55 -10.45 9.56 3.84
CA LEU A 55 -11.37 8.53 4.34
C LEU A 55 -12.19 9.04 5.53
N GLY A 56 -11.60 9.86 6.39
CA GLY A 56 -12.31 10.52 7.49
C GLY A 56 -13.45 11.43 7.01
N MET A 57 -13.32 12.00 5.81
CA MET A 57 -14.31 12.87 5.17
C MET A 57 -15.28 12.13 4.23
N GLU A 58 -15.23 10.79 4.15
CA GLU A 58 -16.09 9.99 3.26
C GLU A 58 -17.57 10.22 3.55
N ARG A 59 -18.38 10.22 2.51
CA ARG A 59 -19.83 10.32 2.63
C ARG A 59 -20.39 9.09 3.32
N GLY A 60 -21.47 9.26 4.12
CA GLY A 60 -22.14 8.12 4.74
C GLY A 60 -22.70 7.17 3.70
N GLU A 61 -22.61 5.87 3.95
CA GLU A 61 -23.21 4.86 3.09
C GLU A 61 -24.75 5.02 3.10
N PRO A 62 -25.45 4.88 1.96
CA PRO A 62 -26.89 5.09 1.87
C PRO A 62 -27.71 4.22 2.84
N GLU A 63 -27.19 3.04 3.17
CA GLU A 63 -27.87 2.06 4.03
C GLU A 63 -27.58 2.23 5.52
N ILE A 64 -26.83 3.27 5.92
CA ILE A 64 -26.40 3.45 7.32
C ILE A 64 -27.59 3.52 8.28
N MET A 65 -28.72 4.10 7.84
CA MET A 65 -29.94 4.24 8.65
C MET A 65 -30.76 2.94 8.73
N ARG A 66 -30.47 1.94 7.89
CA ARG A 66 -31.13 0.63 7.90
C ARG A 66 -30.39 -0.40 8.73
N ARG A 67 -29.16 -0.11 9.15
CA ARG A 67 -28.35 -0.99 9.99
C ARG A 67 -28.87 -0.98 11.43
N ARG A 68 -28.78 -2.14 12.08
CA ARG A 68 -29.05 -2.22 13.53
C ARG A 68 -28.09 -1.28 14.28
N PRO A 69 -28.54 -0.64 15.36
CA PRO A 69 -27.66 0.12 16.25
C PRO A 69 -26.48 -0.75 16.69
N ARG A 70 -25.33 -0.12 16.77
CA ARG A 70 -24.10 -0.79 17.24
C ARG A 70 -24.22 -1.12 18.74
N ASP A 71 -23.71 -2.28 19.15
CA ASP A 71 -23.53 -2.59 20.57
C ASP A 71 -22.44 -1.65 21.16
N PRO A 72 -22.71 -0.95 22.27
CA PRO A 72 -21.72 -0.10 22.93
C PRO A 72 -20.47 -0.88 23.38
N LYS A 73 -20.57 -2.19 23.55
CA LYS A 73 -19.44 -3.08 23.92
C LYS A 73 -18.53 -3.46 22.75
N ASP A 74 -18.96 -3.22 21.52
CA ASP A 74 -18.16 -3.53 20.35
C ASP A 74 -16.92 -2.64 20.27
N GLY A 75 -15.74 -3.23 20.38
CA GLY A 75 -14.45 -2.57 20.15
C GLY A 75 -14.25 -2.18 18.68
N ILE A 76 -13.15 -1.45 18.41
CA ILE A 76 -12.78 -1.01 17.05
C ILE A 76 -12.58 -2.21 16.11
N PHE A 77 -12.00 -3.30 16.62
CA PHE A 77 -11.72 -4.51 15.87
C PHE A 77 -12.94 -5.45 15.68
N ALA A 78 -14.11 -5.09 16.21
CA ALA A 78 -15.32 -5.90 16.05
C ALA A 78 -15.66 -6.12 14.56
N GLY A 79 -16.29 -7.27 14.26
CA GLY A 79 -16.72 -7.61 12.92
C GLY A 79 -15.60 -8.01 11.95
N GLY A 80 -14.51 -8.60 12.43
CA GLY A 80 -13.45 -9.18 11.61
C GLY A 80 -12.41 -8.19 11.08
N MET A 81 -12.37 -6.95 11.58
CA MET A 81 -11.42 -5.94 11.13
C MET A 81 -9.96 -6.36 11.35
N GLY A 82 -9.64 -7.09 12.43
CA GLY A 82 -8.29 -7.58 12.69
C GLY A 82 -7.80 -8.55 11.59
N PHE A 83 -8.67 -9.44 11.13
CA PHE A 83 -8.36 -10.32 10.01
C PHE A 83 -8.15 -9.54 8.71
N ASP A 84 -9.02 -8.54 8.45
CA ASP A 84 -8.87 -7.69 7.26
C ASP A 84 -7.53 -6.94 7.28
N VAL A 85 -7.13 -6.37 8.41
CA VAL A 85 -5.82 -5.72 8.58
C VAL A 85 -4.66 -6.69 8.30
N ALA A 86 -4.74 -7.90 8.86
CA ALA A 86 -3.65 -8.88 8.74
C ALA A 86 -3.44 -9.32 7.29
N TRP A 87 -4.48 -9.76 6.59
CA TRP A 87 -4.32 -10.24 5.22
C TRP A 87 -3.99 -9.11 4.23
N GLN A 88 -4.53 -7.89 4.47
CA GLN A 88 -4.23 -6.72 3.65
C GLN A 88 -2.78 -6.27 3.83
N GLY A 89 -2.28 -6.23 5.06
CA GLY A 89 -0.86 -5.98 5.34
C GLY A 89 0.05 -7.00 4.66
N LEU A 90 -0.28 -8.29 4.75
CA LEU A 90 0.46 -9.35 4.06
C LEU A 90 0.45 -9.19 2.53
N MET A 91 -0.68 -8.81 1.96
CA MET A 91 -0.81 -8.57 0.52
C MET A 91 0.09 -7.42 0.06
N VAL A 92 0.07 -6.29 0.76
CA VAL A 92 0.91 -5.14 0.41
C VAL A 92 2.39 -5.47 0.61
N THR A 93 2.75 -6.20 1.67
CA THR A 93 4.11 -6.75 1.88
C THR A 93 4.57 -7.58 0.69
N ALA A 94 3.73 -8.53 0.24
CA ALA A 94 4.07 -9.38 -0.89
C ALA A 94 4.32 -8.59 -2.17
N VAL A 95 3.46 -7.61 -2.47
CA VAL A 95 3.60 -6.73 -3.64
C VAL A 95 4.88 -5.90 -3.56
N THR A 96 5.22 -5.39 -2.38
CA THR A 96 6.44 -4.61 -2.15
C THR A 96 7.72 -5.45 -2.33
N LEU A 97 7.73 -6.66 -1.77
CA LEU A 97 8.84 -7.59 -1.96
C LEU A 97 8.99 -8.01 -3.43
N LEU A 98 7.90 -8.26 -4.13
CA LEU A 98 7.92 -8.54 -5.56
C LEU A 98 8.50 -7.37 -6.36
N ALA A 99 8.19 -6.13 -5.99
CA ALA A 99 8.78 -4.95 -6.63
C ALA A 99 10.29 -4.86 -6.39
N TYR A 100 10.75 -5.12 -5.17
CA TYR A 100 12.17 -5.16 -4.85
C TYR A 100 12.92 -6.19 -5.72
N PHE A 101 12.46 -7.44 -5.71
CA PHE A 101 13.09 -8.50 -6.51
C PHE A 101 13.00 -8.25 -8.01
N SER A 102 11.90 -7.65 -8.49
CA SER A 102 11.79 -7.23 -9.88
C SER A 102 12.84 -6.19 -10.25
N GLY A 103 13.16 -5.25 -9.35
CA GLY A 103 14.22 -4.26 -9.53
C GLY A 103 15.61 -4.88 -9.63
N LEU A 104 15.89 -5.89 -8.78
CA LEU A 104 17.13 -6.66 -8.88
C LEU A 104 17.26 -7.36 -10.24
N LEU A 105 16.20 -8.03 -10.70
CA LEU A 105 16.18 -8.76 -11.97
C LEU A 105 16.28 -7.86 -13.21
N LEU A 106 15.71 -6.65 -13.14
CA LEU A 106 15.79 -5.67 -14.23
C LEU A 106 17.20 -5.10 -14.39
N THR A 107 17.96 -5.02 -13.30
CA THR A 107 19.32 -4.45 -13.29
C THR A 107 20.37 -5.53 -13.51
N CYS A 108 20.20 -6.69 -12.88
CA CYS A 108 21.08 -7.85 -13.02
C CYS A 108 20.25 -9.04 -13.51
N PRO A 109 20.15 -9.31 -14.81
CA PRO A 109 19.50 -10.52 -15.34
C PRO A 109 20.36 -11.74 -15.01
N VAL A 110 20.26 -12.21 -13.78
CA VAL A 110 20.88 -13.46 -13.31
C VAL A 110 19.91 -14.60 -13.57
N GLN A 111 20.45 -15.79 -13.87
CA GLN A 111 19.63 -17.02 -13.86
C GLN A 111 18.92 -17.14 -12.50
N MET A 112 17.63 -17.50 -12.53
CA MET A 112 16.71 -17.46 -11.38
C MET A 112 17.13 -18.50 -10.33
N ASP A 113 18.16 -18.17 -9.56
CA ASP A 113 18.56 -18.87 -8.34
C ASP A 113 18.22 -17.98 -7.15
N TRP A 114 17.31 -18.42 -6.31
CA TRP A 114 16.87 -17.66 -5.14
C TRP A 114 18.00 -17.33 -4.19
N ALA A 115 18.99 -18.22 -4.04
CA ALA A 115 20.18 -17.96 -3.23
C ALA A 115 21.01 -16.81 -3.81
N ALA A 116 21.16 -16.76 -5.13
CA ALA A 116 21.87 -15.68 -5.82
C ALA A 116 21.12 -14.34 -5.71
N LEU A 117 19.78 -14.35 -5.80
CA LEU A 117 18.95 -13.13 -5.70
C LEU A 117 19.04 -12.46 -4.32
N VAL A 118 19.05 -13.25 -3.26
CA VAL A 118 19.14 -12.72 -1.87
C VAL A 118 20.55 -12.19 -1.57
N HIS A 119 21.58 -12.70 -2.25
CA HIS A 119 22.97 -12.32 -2.06
C HIS A 119 23.53 -11.43 -3.17
N ILE A 120 22.67 -10.75 -3.95
CA ILE A 120 23.15 -9.76 -4.93
C ILE A 120 23.89 -8.65 -4.21
N THR A 121 25.19 -8.53 -4.50
CA THR A 121 26.09 -7.50 -3.93
C THR A 121 26.26 -6.28 -4.82
N ASP A 122 25.57 -6.25 -5.99
CA ASP A 122 25.62 -5.09 -6.88
C ASP A 122 24.86 -3.91 -6.26
N PRO A 123 25.56 -2.80 -5.93
CA PRO A 123 24.93 -1.65 -5.29
C PRO A 123 23.85 -0.99 -6.14
N LEU A 124 23.99 -1.00 -7.48
CA LEU A 124 23.00 -0.41 -8.38
C LEU A 124 21.71 -1.23 -8.41
N ALA A 125 21.84 -2.56 -8.47
CA ALA A 125 20.69 -3.45 -8.43
C ALA A 125 19.92 -3.29 -7.12
N HIS A 126 20.66 -3.26 -6.00
CA HIS A 126 20.06 -3.05 -4.68
C HIS A 126 19.30 -1.72 -4.58
N LYS A 127 19.90 -0.61 -5.02
CA LYS A 127 19.26 0.71 -5.02
C LYS A 127 18.03 0.76 -5.95
N THR A 128 18.11 0.11 -7.11
CA THR A 128 16.95 0.00 -8.02
C THR A 128 15.82 -0.78 -7.36
N GLY A 129 16.12 -1.92 -6.73
CA GLY A 129 15.14 -2.71 -5.97
C GLY A 129 14.51 -1.91 -4.83
N MET A 130 15.32 -1.21 -4.04
CA MET A 130 14.87 -0.36 -2.94
C MET A 130 13.98 0.80 -3.42
N THR A 131 14.37 1.46 -4.53
CA THR A 131 13.56 2.55 -5.13
C THR A 131 12.23 2.03 -5.66
N MET A 132 12.23 0.85 -6.33
CA MET A 132 11.00 0.21 -6.80
C MET A 132 10.10 -0.21 -5.64
N ALA A 133 10.67 -0.79 -4.57
CA ALA A 133 9.92 -1.16 -3.37
C ALA A 133 9.26 0.06 -2.72
N PHE A 134 10.00 1.14 -2.51
CA PHE A 134 9.47 2.39 -1.96
C PHE A 134 8.31 2.92 -2.80
N PHE A 135 8.51 3.05 -4.12
CA PHE A 135 7.48 3.61 -4.99
C PHE A 135 6.24 2.70 -5.07
N THR A 136 6.46 1.38 -5.16
CA THR A 136 5.35 0.41 -5.17
C THR A 136 4.58 0.41 -3.86
N LEU A 137 5.26 0.43 -2.71
CA LEU A 137 4.61 0.50 -1.40
C LEU A 137 3.77 1.77 -1.28
N SER A 138 4.36 2.93 -1.57
CA SER A 138 3.68 4.22 -1.55
C SER A 138 2.42 4.24 -2.42
N MET A 139 2.49 3.73 -3.65
CA MET A 139 1.34 3.69 -4.55
C MET A 139 0.33 2.62 -4.17
N ALA A 140 0.79 1.44 -3.69
CA ALA A 140 -0.09 0.37 -3.25
C ALA A 140 -0.96 0.81 -2.06
N GLU A 141 -0.41 1.53 -1.09
CA GLU A 141 -1.16 2.08 0.04
C GLU A 141 -2.21 3.09 -0.42
N ILE A 142 -1.85 4.00 -1.34
CA ILE A 142 -2.81 4.95 -1.90
C ILE A 142 -3.94 4.23 -2.64
N PHE A 143 -3.64 3.26 -3.50
CA PHE A 143 -4.67 2.49 -4.20
C PHE A 143 -5.49 1.65 -3.22
N HIS A 144 -4.85 1.12 -2.17
CA HIS A 144 -5.54 0.41 -1.11
C HIS A 144 -6.51 1.28 -0.33
N SER A 145 -6.22 2.57 -0.15
CA SER A 145 -7.14 3.51 0.50
C SER A 145 -8.50 3.61 -0.22
N PHE A 146 -8.52 3.48 -1.55
CA PHE A 146 -9.77 3.39 -2.31
C PHE A 146 -10.57 2.13 -1.95
N ASN A 147 -9.89 1.02 -1.71
CA ASN A 147 -10.53 -0.22 -1.27
C ASN A 147 -11.14 -0.09 0.14
N MET A 148 -10.57 0.79 0.99
CA MET A 148 -11.04 1.03 2.36
C MET A 148 -12.35 1.85 2.43
N ARG A 149 -12.80 2.47 1.36
CA ARG A 149 -14.04 3.26 1.33
C ARG A 149 -15.26 2.45 1.76
N SER A 150 -15.29 1.16 1.45
CA SER A 150 -16.28 0.22 1.99
C SER A 150 -15.66 -1.16 2.20
N ARG A 151 -16.02 -1.81 3.29
CA ARG A 151 -15.59 -3.18 3.57
C ARG A 151 -16.34 -4.23 2.74
N ARG A 152 -17.55 -3.93 2.28
CA ARG A 152 -18.44 -4.88 1.59
C ARG A 152 -18.81 -4.45 0.19
N ALA A 153 -19.06 -3.17 -0.02
CA ALA A 153 -19.42 -2.66 -1.34
C ALA A 153 -18.20 -2.64 -2.26
N SER A 154 -18.44 -2.92 -3.54
CA SER A 154 -17.39 -2.77 -4.56
C SER A 154 -17.01 -1.30 -4.73
N LEU A 155 -15.72 -1.03 -4.96
CA LEU A 155 -15.23 0.30 -5.27
C LEU A 155 -15.99 0.92 -6.45
N PHE A 156 -16.31 0.12 -7.46
CA PHE A 156 -17.00 0.56 -8.67
C PHE A 156 -18.48 0.94 -8.48
N SER A 157 -19.08 0.51 -7.36
CA SER A 157 -20.47 0.86 -7.02
C SER A 157 -20.60 2.12 -6.17
N MET A 158 -19.48 2.69 -5.74
CA MET A 158 -19.47 3.86 -4.85
C MET A 158 -19.29 5.16 -5.64
N GLY A 159 -19.95 6.22 -5.16
CA GLY A 159 -19.80 7.57 -5.72
C GLY A 159 -18.35 8.09 -5.60
N GLN A 160 -18.06 9.20 -6.26
CA GLN A 160 -16.72 9.81 -6.27
C GLN A 160 -16.38 10.48 -4.93
N ASN A 161 -15.15 10.29 -4.45
CA ASN A 161 -14.58 11.05 -3.35
C ASN A 161 -13.43 11.93 -3.87
N GLY A 162 -13.73 13.22 -4.09
CA GLY A 162 -12.75 14.16 -4.64
C GLY A 162 -11.53 14.36 -3.74
N TYR A 163 -11.67 14.25 -2.42
CA TYR A 163 -10.54 14.36 -1.50
C TYR A 163 -9.57 13.19 -1.66
N LEU A 164 -10.08 11.97 -1.86
CA LEU A 164 -9.24 10.79 -2.06
C LEU A 164 -8.54 10.84 -3.43
N TRP A 165 -9.21 11.31 -4.47
CA TRP A 165 -8.58 11.57 -5.76
C TRP A 165 -7.49 12.64 -5.66
N GLY A 166 -7.74 13.72 -4.92
CA GLY A 166 -6.75 14.76 -4.66
C GLY A 166 -5.54 14.21 -3.90
N ALA A 167 -5.77 13.39 -2.86
CA ALA A 167 -4.70 12.72 -2.12
C ALA A 167 -3.86 11.82 -3.03
N MET A 168 -4.51 11.04 -3.91
CA MET A 168 -3.81 10.18 -4.87
C MET A 168 -2.92 10.97 -5.82
N VAL A 169 -3.47 12.00 -6.46
CA VAL A 169 -2.69 12.83 -7.41
C VAL A 169 -1.53 13.52 -6.71
N LEU A 170 -1.77 14.10 -5.53
CA LEU A 170 -0.72 14.77 -4.75
C LEU A 170 0.39 13.79 -4.37
N SER A 171 0.05 12.63 -3.81
CA SER A 171 1.04 11.63 -3.41
C SER A 171 1.80 11.06 -4.59
N LEU A 172 1.13 10.83 -5.74
CA LEU A 172 1.78 10.38 -6.97
C LEU A 172 2.80 11.41 -7.47
N VAL A 173 2.41 12.68 -7.52
CA VAL A 173 3.31 13.76 -7.96
C VAL A 173 4.49 13.88 -7.01
N LEU A 174 4.26 13.94 -5.71
CA LEU A 174 5.32 14.09 -4.70
C LEU A 174 6.27 12.89 -4.71
N SER A 175 5.77 11.66 -4.75
CA SER A 175 6.62 10.47 -4.81
C SER A 175 7.42 10.40 -6.12
N THR A 176 6.83 10.80 -7.25
CA THR A 176 7.55 10.88 -8.53
C THR A 176 8.64 11.97 -8.49
N VAL A 177 8.35 13.13 -7.92
CA VAL A 177 9.32 14.25 -7.76
C VAL A 177 10.54 13.79 -6.95
N VAL A 178 10.32 13.05 -5.85
CA VAL A 178 11.42 12.54 -5.01
C VAL A 178 12.32 11.57 -5.78
N LEU A 179 11.77 10.78 -6.71
CA LEU A 179 12.55 9.84 -7.51
C LEU A 179 13.42 10.51 -8.56
N TYR A 180 12.97 11.62 -9.15
CA TYR A 180 13.58 12.21 -10.35
C TYR A 180 14.27 13.54 -10.13
N VAL A 181 14.02 14.26 -9.02
CA VAL A 181 14.76 15.47 -8.68
C VAL A 181 16.09 15.07 -8.02
N PRO A 182 17.26 15.38 -8.64
CA PRO A 182 18.55 14.82 -8.22
C PRO A 182 18.89 15.08 -6.74
N ALA A 183 18.61 16.28 -6.23
CA ALA A 183 18.87 16.63 -4.84
C ALA A 183 18.02 15.80 -3.85
N LEU A 184 16.75 15.54 -4.20
CA LEU A 184 15.85 14.73 -3.38
C LEU A 184 16.21 13.25 -3.51
N ALA A 185 16.39 12.74 -4.72
CA ALA A 185 16.80 11.36 -4.94
C ALA A 185 18.09 11.00 -4.18
N ALA A 186 19.07 11.92 -4.18
CA ALA A 186 20.30 11.73 -3.40
C ALA A 186 20.05 11.71 -1.89
N ALA A 187 19.14 12.54 -1.37
CA ALA A 187 18.80 12.58 0.06
C ALA A 187 18.09 11.30 0.53
N PHE A 188 17.37 10.63 -0.37
CA PHE A 188 16.66 9.37 -0.11
C PHE A 188 17.44 8.13 -0.58
N ASP A 189 18.65 8.30 -1.08
CA ASP A 189 19.49 7.25 -1.68
C ASP A 189 18.79 6.49 -2.83
N PHE A 190 17.92 7.17 -3.58
CA PHE A 190 17.23 6.63 -4.73
C PHE A 190 18.02 6.74 -6.03
N VAL A 191 17.70 5.84 -6.95
CA VAL A 191 18.14 5.93 -8.34
C VAL A 191 16.92 6.21 -9.23
N PRO A 192 17.07 7.04 -10.29
CA PRO A 192 16.00 7.27 -11.25
C PRO A 192 15.57 5.96 -11.91
N LEU A 193 14.29 5.64 -11.82
CA LEU A 193 13.74 4.44 -12.43
C LEU A 193 13.62 4.60 -13.95
N SER A 194 13.95 3.55 -14.70
CA SER A 194 13.62 3.48 -16.12
C SER A 194 12.09 3.45 -16.31
N GLY A 195 11.60 3.79 -17.51
CA GLY A 195 10.18 3.73 -17.79
C GLY A 195 9.57 2.35 -17.58
N THR A 196 10.33 1.28 -17.84
CA THR A 196 9.91 -0.11 -17.59
C THR A 196 9.81 -0.41 -16.09
N ALA A 197 10.79 0.01 -15.29
CA ALA A 197 10.80 -0.18 -13.84
C ALA A 197 9.67 0.63 -13.16
N TYR A 198 9.47 1.88 -13.58
CA TYR A 198 8.37 2.71 -13.10
C TYR A 198 7.00 2.10 -13.44
N GLY A 199 6.81 1.67 -14.69
CA GLY A 199 5.59 1.00 -15.14
C GLY A 199 5.32 -0.31 -14.43
N ALA A 200 6.35 -1.13 -14.18
CA ALA A 200 6.23 -2.37 -13.42
C ALA A 200 5.83 -2.10 -11.95
N SER A 201 6.45 -1.13 -11.31
CA SER A 201 6.09 -0.71 -9.94
C SER A 201 4.65 -0.23 -9.86
N MET A 202 4.20 0.57 -10.83
CA MET A 202 2.83 1.06 -10.89
C MET A 202 1.83 -0.09 -11.14
N ALA A 203 2.15 -1.04 -12.02
CA ALA A 203 1.29 -2.19 -12.29
C ALA A 203 1.14 -3.10 -11.05
N LEU A 204 2.23 -3.35 -10.33
CA LEU A 204 2.21 -4.09 -9.07
C LEU A 204 1.36 -3.39 -8.01
N ALA A 205 1.52 -2.08 -7.86
CA ALA A 205 0.71 -1.29 -6.94
C ALA A 205 -0.79 -1.32 -7.29
N LEU A 206 -1.13 -1.20 -8.57
CA LEU A 206 -2.52 -1.27 -9.04
C LEU A 206 -3.15 -2.66 -8.84
N ALA A 207 -2.36 -3.73 -8.82
CA ALA A 207 -2.85 -5.09 -8.59
C ALA A 207 -3.54 -5.27 -7.23
N VAL A 208 -3.28 -4.39 -6.26
CA VAL A 208 -3.96 -4.38 -4.96
C VAL A 208 -5.48 -4.17 -5.10
N ILE A 209 -5.93 -3.39 -6.09
CA ILE A 209 -7.37 -3.14 -6.30
C ILE A 209 -8.12 -4.42 -6.68
N PRO A 210 -7.78 -5.13 -7.79
CA PRO A 210 -8.50 -6.33 -8.17
C PRO A 210 -8.39 -7.47 -7.15
N VAL A 211 -7.27 -7.59 -6.45
CA VAL A 211 -7.11 -8.61 -5.40
C VAL A 211 -8.11 -8.37 -4.27
N VAL A 212 -8.22 -7.15 -3.76
CA VAL A 212 -9.18 -6.81 -2.70
C VAL A 212 -10.62 -6.95 -3.19
N GLU A 213 -10.92 -6.53 -4.42
CA GLU A 213 -12.27 -6.68 -4.99
C GLU A 213 -12.66 -8.16 -5.14
N LEU A 214 -11.72 -9.03 -5.51
CA LEU A 214 -11.95 -10.47 -5.57
C LEU A 214 -12.27 -11.03 -4.17
N VAL A 215 -11.50 -10.67 -3.15
CA VAL A 215 -11.74 -11.10 -1.77
C VAL A 215 -13.11 -10.64 -1.29
N LYS A 216 -13.48 -9.37 -1.53
CA LYS A 216 -14.81 -8.85 -1.22
C LYS A 216 -15.93 -9.60 -1.96
N ALA A 217 -15.71 -9.98 -3.21
CA ALA A 217 -16.66 -10.76 -3.99
C ALA A 217 -16.89 -12.15 -3.38
N VAL A 218 -15.82 -12.84 -2.99
CA VAL A 218 -15.89 -14.13 -2.30
C VAL A 218 -16.60 -14.00 -0.95
N GLN A 219 -16.24 -13.00 -0.15
CA GLN A 219 -16.90 -12.74 1.14
C GLN A 219 -18.40 -12.50 0.99
N ARG A 220 -18.82 -11.78 -0.04
CA ARG A 220 -20.25 -11.56 -0.35
C ARG A 220 -20.95 -12.85 -0.76
N ALA A 221 -20.25 -13.75 -1.46
CA ALA A 221 -20.83 -15.03 -1.90
C ALA A 221 -21.02 -16.02 -0.75
N VAL A 222 -20.07 -16.02 0.21
CA VAL A 222 -20.11 -16.93 1.38
C VAL A 222 -21.12 -16.47 2.44
N HIS A 223 -21.42 -15.18 2.52
CA HIS A 223 -22.35 -14.61 3.52
C HIS A 223 -23.77 -14.36 2.99
N ARG A 224 -24.09 -14.87 1.79
CA ARG A 224 -25.47 -15.01 1.28
C ARG A 224 -26.06 -16.34 1.74
#